data_18b1b33051dffd832676464db029fc7a
#
_entry.id   18b1b33051dffd832676464db029fc7a
#
_cell.length_a   1.000
_cell.length_b   1.000
_cell.length_c   1.000
_cell.angle_alpha   90.00
_cell.angle_beta   90.00
_cell.angle_gamma   90.00
#
_symmetry.space_group_name_H-M   'P 1'
#
loop_
_entity.id
_entity.type
_entity.pdbx_description
1 polymer ?
#
loop_
_entity_poly.entity_id
_entity_poly.type
_entity_poly.pdbx_seq_one_letter_code
_entity_poly.pdbx_strand_id
1 'polypeptide(L)'
;MAVKIRLKRIGKKFAPFYRVVVVDSRKKRDGRVIEEIGVYDPMQEPSLIRIDSERAQYWLGVGAQPSNTVFNLLKITGDYHAFKGLALPEGKLKVKDADADTAARTAAVKAAAADAEKRKADAAAARAEADQQEAAGAEASEQEA
;
A
#
# COMPACT_ATOMS: atom_id res chain seq x y z
N MET A 1 -35.53 10.38 6.51
CA MET A 1 -34.36 9.64 7.08
C MET A 1 -33.10 10.45 6.79
N ALA A 2 -32.23 10.65 7.78
CA ALA A 2 -30.98 11.38 7.55
C ALA A 2 -29.90 10.42 7.04
N VAL A 3 -29.37 10.68 5.85
CA VAL A 3 -28.26 9.95 5.27
C VAL A 3 -26.96 10.58 5.75
N LYS A 4 -26.01 9.78 6.18
CA LYS A 4 -24.67 10.22 6.62
C LYS A 4 -23.57 9.55 5.84
N ILE A 5 -22.48 10.30 5.60
CA ILE A 5 -21.23 9.76 5.07
C ILE A 5 -20.27 9.59 6.27
N ARG A 6 -19.84 8.38 6.53
CA ARG A 6 -18.96 8.09 7.68
C ARG A 6 -17.94 6.99 7.38
N LEU A 7 -17.02 6.78 8.30
CA LEU A 7 -16.04 5.71 8.22
C LEU A 7 -16.60 4.42 8.84
N LYS A 8 -16.48 3.31 8.12
CA LYS A 8 -16.70 1.95 8.59
C LYS A 8 -15.34 1.30 8.82
N ARG A 9 -15.11 0.73 10.01
CA ARG A 9 -13.86 0.06 10.32
C ARG A 9 -13.91 -1.39 9.84
N ILE A 10 -12.86 -1.83 9.15
CA ILE A 10 -12.73 -3.20 8.63
C ILE A 10 -11.46 -3.87 9.14
N GLY A 11 -10.40 -3.11 9.41
CA GLY A 11 -9.10 -3.61 9.83
C GLY A 11 -9.07 -4.33 11.17
N LYS A 12 -7.95 -4.99 11.46
CA LYS A 12 -7.66 -5.71 12.71
C LYS A 12 -7.36 -4.73 13.86
N LYS A 13 -7.16 -5.25 15.09
CA LYS A 13 -6.93 -4.45 16.30
C LYS A 13 -5.75 -3.47 16.16
N PHE A 14 -4.62 -3.89 15.59
CA PHE A 14 -3.42 -3.08 15.40
C PHE A 14 -3.19 -2.66 13.95
N ALA A 15 -4.09 -2.98 13.02
CA ALA A 15 -4.05 -2.57 11.63
C ALA A 15 -5.42 -1.98 11.24
N PRO A 16 -5.71 -0.74 11.67
CA PRO A 16 -6.97 -0.08 11.35
C PRO A 16 -7.03 0.27 9.86
N PHE A 17 -8.11 -0.16 9.21
CA PHE A 17 -8.43 0.14 7.84
C PHE A 17 -9.88 0.58 7.77
N TYR A 18 -10.17 1.62 7.00
CA TYR A 18 -11.50 2.22 6.96
C TYR A 18 -12.01 2.32 5.54
N ARG A 19 -13.34 2.15 5.39
CA ARG A 19 -14.06 2.52 4.19
C ARG A 19 -14.91 3.74 4.43
N VAL A 20 -14.93 4.64 3.47
CA VAL A 20 -15.86 5.77 3.42
C VAL A 20 -17.18 5.24 2.89
N VAL A 21 -18.23 5.34 3.69
CA VAL A 21 -19.52 4.71 3.39
C VAL A 21 -20.68 5.68 3.58
N VAL A 22 -21.68 5.49 2.76
CA VAL A 22 -22.98 6.16 2.87
C VAL A 22 -23.94 5.25 3.60
N VAL A 23 -24.58 5.77 4.65
CA VAL A 23 -25.39 4.97 5.54
C VAL A 23 -26.50 5.81 6.19
N ASP A 24 -27.61 5.15 6.54
CA ASP A 24 -28.65 5.76 7.41
C ASP A 24 -28.07 6.06 8.79
N SER A 25 -28.37 7.25 9.30
CA SER A 25 -27.92 7.74 10.62
C SER A 25 -28.19 6.79 11.77
N ARG A 26 -29.26 6.00 11.69
CA ARG A 26 -29.71 5.05 12.74
C ARG A 26 -28.93 3.73 12.74
N LYS A 27 -28.19 3.41 11.68
CA LYS A 27 -27.46 2.14 11.57
C LYS A 27 -26.19 2.13 12.42
N LYS A 28 -25.81 0.95 12.90
CA LYS A 28 -24.52 0.74 13.60
C LYS A 28 -23.34 1.12 12.71
N ARG A 29 -22.19 1.51 13.30
CA ARG A 29 -20.99 1.97 12.57
C ARG A 29 -20.56 0.98 11.49
N ASP A 30 -20.48 -0.30 11.81
CA ASP A 30 -19.98 -1.35 10.92
C ASP A 30 -21.11 -2.20 10.30
N GLY A 31 -22.36 -1.71 10.36
CA GLY A 31 -23.53 -2.38 9.84
C GLY A 31 -23.68 -2.30 8.32
N ARG A 32 -24.90 -2.66 7.85
CA ARG A 32 -25.25 -2.59 6.43
C ARG A 32 -25.19 -1.14 5.94
N VAL A 33 -24.46 -0.91 4.86
CA VAL A 33 -24.28 0.38 4.19
C VAL A 33 -25.16 0.47 2.95
N ILE A 34 -25.44 1.68 2.49
CA ILE A 34 -26.14 1.94 1.23
C ILE A 34 -25.12 1.81 0.10
N GLU A 35 -23.98 2.51 0.23
CA GLU A 35 -22.91 2.51 -0.78
C GLU A 35 -21.55 2.72 -0.12
N GLU A 36 -20.50 2.16 -0.72
CA GLU A 36 -19.11 2.40 -0.35
C GLU A 36 -18.49 3.30 -1.41
N ILE A 37 -18.01 4.48 -1.01
CA ILE A 37 -17.52 5.53 -1.92
C ILE A 37 -16.01 5.75 -1.82
N GLY A 38 -15.32 5.06 -0.93
CA GLY A 38 -13.88 5.24 -0.81
C GLY A 38 -13.22 4.41 0.27
N VAL A 39 -11.90 4.59 0.35
CA VAL A 39 -10.99 3.88 1.25
C VAL A 39 -10.09 4.87 1.96
N TYR A 40 -9.84 4.62 3.24
CA TYR A 40 -8.91 5.38 4.05
C TYR A 40 -8.02 4.43 4.87
N ASP A 41 -6.72 4.51 4.66
CA ASP A 41 -5.71 3.76 5.41
C ASP A 41 -4.76 4.74 6.11
N PRO A 42 -4.85 4.88 7.43
CA PRO A 42 -3.98 5.77 8.20
C PRO A 42 -2.59 5.19 8.48
N MET A 43 -2.39 3.88 8.25
CA MET A 43 -1.13 3.21 8.59
C MET A 43 -0.04 3.41 7.54
N GLN A 44 -0.43 3.86 6.36
CA GLN A 44 0.52 4.15 5.28
C GLN A 44 1.12 5.55 5.46
N GLU A 45 2.36 5.73 5.05
CA GLU A 45 3.06 7.01 4.98
C GLU A 45 3.43 7.32 3.51
N PRO A 46 2.80 8.33 2.93
CA PRO A 46 1.64 9.10 3.40
C PRO A 46 0.36 8.26 3.49
N SER A 47 -0.60 8.68 4.34
CA SER A 47 -1.86 7.97 4.52
C SER A 47 -2.62 7.86 3.20
N LEU A 48 -3.12 6.66 2.89
CA LEU A 48 -3.90 6.42 1.67
C LEU A 48 -5.32 6.97 1.84
N ILE A 49 -5.67 7.94 1.01
CA ILE A 49 -7.03 8.49 0.91
C ILE A 49 -7.46 8.32 -0.55
N ARG A 50 -8.41 7.45 -0.80
CA ARG A 50 -8.99 7.27 -2.13
C ARG A 50 -10.51 7.37 -2.01
N ILE A 51 -11.09 8.40 -2.60
CA ILE A 51 -12.53 8.67 -2.60
C ILE A 51 -12.97 8.83 -4.05
N ASP A 52 -14.12 8.26 -4.38
CA ASP A 52 -14.77 8.47 -5.65
C ASP A 52 -15.45 9.85 -5.63
N SER A 53 -14.87 10.80 -6.36
CA SER A 53 -15.30 12.20 -6.38
C SER A 53 -16.71 12.37 -6.91
N GLU A 54 -17.08 11.63 -7.97
CA GLU A 54 -18.41 11.74 -8.59
C GLU A 54 -19.50 11.28 -7.61
N ARG A 55 -19.26 10.14 -6.96
CA ARG A 55 -20.21 9.60 -5.99
C ARG A 55 -20.27 10.44 -4.72
N ALA A 56 -19.15 10.98 -4.26
CA ALA A 56 -19.11 11.88 -3.11
C ALA A 56 -19.92 13.17 -3.38
N GLN A 57 -19.73 13.80 -4.53
CA GLN A 57 -20.47 15.00 -4.93
C GLN A 57 -21.95 14.71 -5.09
N TYR A 58 -22.34 13.59 -5.70
CA TYR A 58 -23.72 13.16 -5.82
C TYR A 58 -24.40 13.06 -4.44
N TRP A 59 -23.79 12.36 -3.49
CA TRP A 59 -24.36 12.19 -2.14
C TRP A 59 -24.40 13.49 -1.34
N LEU A 60 -23.41 14.36 -1.50
CA LEU A 60 -23.44 15.70 -0.91
C LEU A 60 -24.59 16.54 -1.50
N GLY A 61 -24.82 16.44 -2.82
CA GLY A 61 -25.92 17.10 -3.52
C GLY A 61 -27.31 16.61 -3.06
N VAL A 62 -27.46 15.32 -2.79
CA VAL A 62 -28.70 14.75 -2.23
C VAL A 62 -28.91 15.13 -0.76
N GLY A 63 -27.91 15.75 -0.11
CA GLY A 63 -28.00 16.21 1.27
C GLY A 63 -27.47 15.25 2.30
N ALA A 64 -26.63 14.28 1.92
CA ALA A 64 -25.93 13.42 2.87
C ALA A 64 -24.96 14.25 3.74
N GLN A 65 -25.01 14.04 5.05
CA GLN A 65 -24.20 14.77 6.01
C GLN A 65 -22.88 14.03 6.28
N PRO A 66 -21.70 14.57 5.93
CA PRO A 66 -20.43 13.96 6.27
C PRO A 66 -20.16 14.09 7.78
N SER A 67 -19.59 13.04 8.38
CA SER A 67 -19.02 13.13 9.73
C SER A 67 -17.77 14.04 9.72
N ASN A 68 -17.39 14.58 10.88
CA ASN A 68 -16.25 15.49 10.98
C ASN A 68 -14.96 14.92 10.35
N THR A 69 -14.69 13.64 10.58
CA THR A 69 -13.52 12.95 10.01
C THR A 69 -13.60 12.88 8.48
N VAL A 70 -14.75 12.45 7.94
CA VAL A 70 -14.95 12.39 6.47
C VAL A 70 -14.93 13.77 5.86
N PHE A 71 -15.48 14.77 6.54
CA PHE A 71 -15.43 16.15 6.10
C PHE A 71 -13.99 16.66 5.90
N ASN A 72 -13.09 16.32 6.84
CA ASN A 72 -11.67 16.65 6.71
C ASN A 72 -11.00 15.89 5.55
N LEU A 73 -11.35 14.61 5.34
CA LEU A 73 -10.85 13.85 4.20
C LEU A 73 -11.32 14.47 2.88
N LEU A 74 -12.59 14.82 2.75
CA LEU A 74 -13.15 15.50 1.56
C LEU A 74 -12.54 16.88 1.31
N LYS A 75 -12.07 17.58 2.36
CA LYS A 75 -11.30 18.81 2.19
C LYS A 75 -9.89 18.54 1.66
N ILE A 76 -9.25 17.48 2.09
CA ILE A 76 -7.91 17.10 1.65
C ILE A 76 -7.92 16.64 0.20
N THR A 77 -8.91 15.83 -0.21
CA THR A 77 -9.10 15.39 -1.60
C THR A 77 -9.58 16.50 -2.53
N GLY A 78 -10.19 17.56 -1.98
CA GLY A 78 -10.76 18.66 -2.75
C GLY A 78 -12.22 18.48 -3.12
N ASP A 79 -12.83 17.32 -2.90
CA ASP A 79 -14.21 17.00 -3.29
C ASP A 79 -15.23 17.95 -2.67
N TYR A 80 -15.01 18.35 -1.42
CA TYR A 80 -15.87 19.33 -0.76
C TYR A 80 -15.76 20.73 -1.37
N HIS A 81 -14.56 21.12 -1.82
CA HIS A 81 -14.34 22.40 -2.48
C HIS A 81 -15.01 22.42 -3.85
N ALA A 82 -14.88 21.34 -4.61
CA ALA A 82 -15.57 21.17 -5.89
C ALA A 82 -17.09 21.25 -5.73
N PHE A 83 -17.65 20.58 -4.71
CA PHE A 83 -19.09 20.66 -4.40
C PHE A 83 -19.57 22.08 -4.07
N LYS A 84 -18.75 22.86 -3.35
CA LYS A 84 -19.07 24.25 -3.00
C LYS A 84 -18.69 25.29 -4.07
N GLY A 85 -18.05 24.86 -5.17
CA GLY A 85 -17.51 25.77 -6.19
C GLY A 85 -16.37 26.67 -5.69
N LEU A 86 -15.64 26.21 -4.66
CA LEU A 86 -14.48 26.89 -4.10
C LEU A 86 -13.21 26.43 -4.80
N ALA A 87 -12.16 27.25 -4.74
CA ALA A 87 -10.84 26.87 -5.26
C ALA A 87 -10.32 25.60 -4.56
N LEU A 88 -9.75 24.68 -5.35
CA LEU A 88 -9.18 23.43 -4.84
C LEU A 88 -7.98 23.75 -3.94
N PRO A 89 -7.82 23.05 -2.81
CA PRO A 89 -6.64 23.22 -1.96
C PRO A 89 -5.44 22.59 -2.65
N GLU A 90 -4.49 23.39 -3.07
CA GLU A 90 -3.26 22.91 -3.69
C GLU A 90 -2.41 22.09 -2.69
N GLY A 91 -1.94 20.92 -3.13
CA GLY A 91 -0.89 20.16 -2.44
C GLY A 91 -1.24 19.51 -1.11
N LYS A 92 -2.51 19.44 -0.70
CA LYS A 92 -2.90 18.80 0.57
C LYS A 92 -2.95 17.28 0.51
N LEU A 93 -3.30 16.72 -0.65
CA LEU A 93 -3.29 15.28 -0.85
C LEU A 93 -1.87 14.80 -1.20
N LYS A 94 -1.19 14.19 -0.26
CA LYS A 94 0.07 13.50 -0.51
C LYS A 94 -0.23 12.10 -1.00
N VAL A 95 0.08 11.81 -2.24
CA VAL A 95 -0.04 10.47 -2.83
C VAL A 95 1.35 9.84 -2.86
N LYS A 96 1.45 8.59 -2.44
CA LYS A 96 2.68 7.82 -2.61
C LYS A 96 2.83 7.47 -4.08
N ASP A 97 3.96 7.86 -4.69
CA ASP A 97 4.25 7.55 -6.08
C ASP A 97 4.43 6.03 -6.23
N ALA A 98 3.43 5.36 -6.78
CA ALA A 98 3.44 3.92 -7.00
C ALA A 98 4.61 3.49 -7.91
N ASP A 99 4.99 4.37 -8.84
CA ASP A 99 6.09 4.12 -9.76
C ASP A 99 7.47 4.13 -9.07
N ALA A 100 7.67 5.02 -8.10
CA ALA A 100 8.90 5.05 -7.30
C ALA A 100 9.05 3.79 -6.42
N ASP A 101 7.95 3.32 -5.82
CA ASP A 101 7.94 2.11 -4.99
C ASP A 101 8.18 0.84 -5.82
N THR A 102 7.60 0.76 -7.03
CA THR A 102 7.81 -0.36 -7.94
C THR A 102 9.23 -0.35 -8.49
N ALA A 103 9.79 0.80 -8.85
CA ALA A 103 11.16 0.95 -9.28
C ALA A 103 12.15 0.56 -8.18
N ALA A 104 11.93 1.00 -6.94
CA ALA A 104 12.76 0.61 -5.80
C ALA A 104 12.70 -0.89 -5.51
N ARG A 105 11.51 -1.51 -5.59
CA ARG A 105 11.35 -2.96 -5.43
C ARG A 105 12.04 -3.76 -6.54
N THR A 106 11.90 -3.35 -7.78
CA THR A 106 12.55 -4.03 -8.90
C THR A 106 14.07 -3.89 -8.84
N ALA A 107 14.58 -2.74 -8.43
CA ALA A 107 16.01 -2.53 -8.21
C ALA A 107 16.54 -3.42 -7.06
N ALA A 108 15.82 -3.50 -5.95
CA ALA A 108 16.17 -4.36 -4.82
C ALA A 108 16.16 -5.85 -5.19
N VAL A 109 15.17 -6.30 -5.97
CA VAL A 109 15.09 -7.69 -6.45
C VAL A 109 16.25 -8.01 -7.40
N LYS A 110 16.59 -7.09 -8.31
CA LYS A 110 17.75 -7.26 -9.21
C LYS A 110 19.07 -7.31 -8.44
N ALA A 111 19.26 -6.45 -7.45
CA ALA A 111 20.44 -6.47 -6.60
C ALA A 111 20.56 -7.80 -5.82
N ALA A 112 19.48 -8.25 -5.22
CA ALA A 112 19.46 -9.53 -4.50
C ALA A 112 19.72 -10.75 -5.44
N ALA A 113 19.21 -10.70 -6.67
CA ALA A 113 19.49 -11.74 -7.67
C ALA A 113 20.98 -11.77 -8.08
N ALA A 114 21.58 -10.59 -8.32
CA ALA A 114 22.99 -10.48 -8.64
C ALA A 114 23.90 -10.97 -7.50
N ASP A 115 23.56 -10.66 -6.25
CA ASP A 115 24.28 -11.18 -5.07
C ASP A 115 24.14 -12.69 -4.92
N ALA A 116 22.97 -13.24 -5.23
CA ALA A 116 22.75 -14.68 -5.20
C ALA A 116 23.54 -15.42 -6.30
N GLU A 117 23.65 -14.82 -7.49
CA GLU A 117 24.51 -15.38 -8.57
C GLU A 117 25.98 -15.33 -8.21
N LYS A 118 26.49 -14.24 -7.65
CA LYS A 118 27.86 -14.16 -7.15
C LYS A 118 28.17 -15.23 -6.12
N ARG A 119 27.30 -15.38 -5.12
CA ARG A 119 27.45 -16.42 -4.09
C ARG A 119 27.46 -17.84 -4.67
N LYS A 120 26.65 -18.09 -5.70
CA LYS A 120 26.66 -19.38 -6.41
C LYS A 120 27.95 -19.60 -7.20
N ALA A 121 28.44 -18.56 -7.87
CA ALA A 121 29.69 -18.63 -8.61
C ALA A 121 30.88 -18.85 -7.67
N ASP A 122 30.95 -18.11 -6.57
CA ASP A 122 32.00 -18.25 -5.56
C ASP A 122 31.98 -19.65 -4.90
N ALA A 123 30.79 -20.17 -4.61
CA ALA A 123 30.63 -21.52 -4.07
C ALA A 123 31.00 -22.61 -5.08
N ALA A 124 30.73 -22.39 -6.38
CA ALA A 124 31.14 -23.33 -7.43
C ALA A 124 32.68 -23.31 -7.65
N ALA A 125 33.30 -22.13 -7.60
CA ALA A 125 34.75 -21.99 -7.68
C ALA A 125 35.44 -22.68 -6.49
N ALA A 126 34.95 -22.44 -5.27
CA ALA A 126 35.48 -23.08 -4.06
C ALA A 126 35.35 -24.60 -4.08
N ARG A 127 34.27 -25.16 -4.67
CA ARG A 127 34.12 -26.61 -4.85
C ARG A 127 35.12 -27.17 -5.90
N ALA A 128 35.30 -26.47 -7.00
CA ALA A 128 36.25 -26.86 -8.03
C ALA A 128 37.71 -26.88 -7.51
N GLU A 129 38.07 -25.90 -6.67
CA GLU A 129 39.39 -25.88 -6.01
C GLU A 129 39.57 -27.01 -5.00
N ALA A 130 38.51 -27.33 -4.24
CA ALA A 130 38.53 -28.46 -3.30
C ALA A 130 38.71 -29.81 -4.02
N ASP A 131 37.96 -30.02 -5.12
CA ASP A 131 38.04 -31.24 -5.93
C ASP A 131 39.43 -31.38 -6.59
N GLN A 132 40.08 -30.28 -7.00
CA GLN A 132 41.44 -30.28 -7.53
C GLN A 132 42.51 -30.59 -6.47
N GLN A 133 42.31 -30.13 -5.24
CA GLN A 133 43.24 -30.45 -4.14
C GLN A 133 43.11 -31.91 -3.70
N GLU A 134 41.91 -32.45 -3.72
CA GLU A 134 41.68 -33.85 -3.37
C GLU A 134 42.24 -34.81 -4.43
N ALA A 135 42.13 -34.46 -5.72
CA ALA A 135 42.74 -35.21 -6.81
C ALA A 135 44.29 -35.17 -6.78
N ALA A 136 44.87 -33.99 -6.49
CA ALA A 136 46.31 -33.87 -6.34
C ALA A 136 46.87 -34.61 -5.12
N GLY A 137 46.10 -34.69 -4.05
CA GLY A 137 46.46 -35.46 -2.86
C GLY A 137 46.41 -36.97 -3.08
N ALA A 138 45.52 -37.48 -3.93
CA ALA A 138 45.39 -38.86 -4.29
C ALA A 138 46.56 -39.36 -5.20
N GLU A 139 47.01 -38.54 -6.16
CA GLU A 139 48.16 -38.86 -7.00
C GLU A 139 49.49 -38.86 -6.24
N ALA A 140 49.64 -38.02 -5.22
CA ALA A 140 50.84 -38.02 -4.37
C ALA A 140 50.98 -39.26 -3.48
N SER A 141 49.88 -39.88 -3.09
CA SER A 141 49.85 -41.08 -2.24
C SER A 141 50.10 -42.36 -3.01
N GLU A 142 49.93 -42.41 -4.34
CA GLU A 142 50.24 -43.56 -5.18
C GLU A 142 51.72 -43.64 -5.61
N GLN A 143 52.48 -42.55 -5.47
CA GLN A 143 53.91 -42.54 -5.85
C GLN A 143 54.87 -42.92 -4.68
N GLU A 144 54.35 -43.08 -3.45
CA GLU A 144 55.15 -43.44 -2.25
C GLU A 144 54.92 -44.92 -1.77
N ALA A 145 54.25 -45.77 -2.60
CA ALA A 145 54.00 -47.17 -2.24
C ALA A 145 54.85 -48.12 -3.20
#